data_e0315472b5d04b70a42feba1d8b06c04
#
_entry.id   e0315472b5d04b70a42feba1d8b06c04
#
_cell.length_a   1.000
_cell.length_b   1.000
_cell.length_c   1.000
_cell.angle_alpha   90.00
_cell.angle_beta   90.00
_cell.angle_gamma   90.00
#
_symmetry.space_group_name_H-M   'P 1'
#
loop_
_entity.id
_entity.type
_entity.pdbx_description
1 polymer ?
#
loop_
_entity_poly.entity_id
_entity_poly.type
_entity_poly.pdbx_seq_one_letter_code
_entity_poly.pdbx_strand_id
1 'polypeptide(L)'
;MSVKEYLSQAYRLDQRINSKLEQIKSLRDLAAKATFALSDVCVSGSKNKQQMENVIVKMIDLENEIDDDIDKLIDLKREIVSMIKQIKNPEYQTLLELRYLCFRTWEQIAVEMNYGIDNIFKLHQKALRSINISQTVQ
;
A
#
# COMPACT_ATOMS: atom_id res chain seq x y z
N MET A 1 0.99 20.23 -5.51
CA MET A 1 0.47 19.08 -4.71
C MET A 1 0.19 19.54 -3.29
N SER A 2 -1.00 19.26 -2.78
CA SER A 2 -1.34 19.60 -1.40
C SER A 2 -0.64 18.64 -0.42
N VAL A 3 -0.57 19.05 0.86
CA VAL A 3 -0.01 18.19 1.91
C VAL A 3 -0.78 16.87 2.00
N LYS A 4 -2.11 16.95 1.94
CA LYS A 4 -2.97 15.77 1.99
C LYS A 4 -2.68 14.82 0.84
N GLU A 5 -2.53 15.34 -0.37
CA GLU A 5 -2.19 14.52 -1.55
C GLU A 5 -0.83 13.86 -1.41
N TYR A 6 0.15 14.59 -0.91
CA TYR A 6 1.48 14.06 -0.68
C TYR A 6 1.46 12.90 0.31
N LEU A 7 0.80 13.10 1.45
CA LEU A 7 0.69 12.06 2.47
C LEU A 7 -0.11 10.85 1.98
N SER A 8 -1.10 11.07 1.12
CA SER A 8 -1.95 10.00 0.59
C SER A 8 -1.23 9.09 -0.40
N GLN A 9 -0.09 9.48 -0.92
CA GLN A 9 0.68 8.67 -1.85
C GLN A 9 1.10 7.32 -1.25
N ALA A 10 1.42 7.30 0.04
CA ALA A 10 1.81 6.06 0.73
C ALA A 10 0.66 5.04 0.73
N TYR A 11 -0.55 5.49 0.97
CA TYR A 11 -1.73 4.63 0.93
C TYR A 11 -1.98 4.06 -0.45
N ARG A 12 -1.84 4.88 -1.49
CA ARG A 12 -2.01 4.42 -2.88
C ARG A 12 -0.99 3.36 -3.26
N LEU A 13 0.28 3.56 -2.87
CA LEU A 13 1.32 2.56 -3.10
C LEU A 13 1.03 1.26 -2.36
N ASP A 14 0.57 1.36 -1.11
CA ASP A 14 0.18 0.19 -0.33
C ASP A 14 -0.95 -0.59 -1.01
N GLN A 15 -1.96 0.11 -1.52
CA GLN A 15 -3.05 -0.53 -2.26
C GLN A 15 -2.57 -1.20 -3.54
N ARG A 16 -1.65 -0.58 -4.27
CA ARG A 16 -1.08 -1.16 -5.49
C ARG A 16 -0.30 -2.44 -5.18
N ILE A 17 0.49 -2.43 -4.11
CA ILE A 17 1.23 -3.61 -3.65
C ILE A 17 0.25 -4.74 -3.33
N ASN A 18 -0.80 -4.44 -2.56
CA ASN A 18 -1.80 -5.44 -2.18
C ASN A 18 -2.54 -6.01 -3.39
N SER A 19 -2.88 -5.16 -4.36
CA SER A 19 -3.52 -5.59 -5.60
C SER A 19 -2.63 -6.56 -6.39
N LYS A 20 -1.34 -6.25 -6.49
CA LYS A 20 -0.38 -7.11 -7.20
C LYS A 20 -0.16 -8.43 -6.47
N LEU A 21 -0.13 -8.39 -5.13
CA LEU A 21 -0.04 -9.63 -4.33
C LEU A 21 -1.25 -10.53 -4.54
N GLU A 22 -2.45 -9.96 -4.64
CA GLU A 22 -3.65 -10.73 -4.97
C GLU A 22 -3.58 -11.32 -6.37
N GLN A 23 -3.06 -10.57 -7.33
CA GLN A 23 -2.86 -11.06 -8.70
C GLN A 23 -1.90 -12.25 -8.73
N ILE A 24 -0.80 -12.17 -7.97
CA ILE A 24 0.15 -13.28 -7.85
C ILE A 24 -0.53 -14.51 -7.26
N LYS A 25 -1.34 -14.31 -6.22
CA LYS A 25 -2.09 -15.42 -5.61
C LYS A 25 -3.03 -16.07 -6.60
N SER A 26 -3.76 -15.26 -7.37
CA SER A 26 -4.66 -15.77 -8.41
C SER A 26 -3.90 -16.56 -9.49
N LEU A 27 -2.74 -16.06 -9.90
CA LEU A 27 -1.92 -16.76 -10.90
C LEU A 27 -1.36 -18.05 -10.34
N ARG A 28 -0.96 -18.06 -9.07
CA ARG A 28 -0.47 -19.28 -8.40
C ARG A 28 -1.56 -20.33 -8.31
N ASP A 29 -2.80 -19.93 -7.97
CA ASP A 29 -3.94 -20.82 -7.93
C ASP A 29 -4.25 -21.38 -9.32
N LEU A 30 -4.17 -20.55 -10.35
CA LEU A 30 -4.38 -20.96 -11.73
C LEU A 30 -3.30 -21.96 -12.18
N ALA A 31 -2.05 -21.71 -11.82
CA ALA A 31 -0.94 -22.62 -12.11
C ALA A 31 -1.13 -23.97 -11.42
N ALA A 32 -1.61 -23.96 -10.17
CA ALA A 32 -1.91 -25.20 -9.45
C ALA A 32 -3.02 -26.00 -10.13
N LYS A 33 -4.09 -25.33 -10.57
CA LYS A 33 -5.16 -25.99 -11.33
C LYS A 33 -4.66 -26.58 -12.65
N ALA A 34 -3.83 -25.84 -13.37
CA ALA A 34 -3.26 -26.31 -14.62
C ALA A 34 -2.36 -27.53 -14.41
N THR A 35 -1.55 -27.53 -13.37
CA THR A 35 -0.68 -28.66 -13.01
C THR A 35 -1.52 -29.88 -12.66
N PHE A 36 -2.60 -29.71 -11.90
CA PHE A 36 -3.52 -30.82 -11.57
C PHE A 36 -4.16 -31.40 -12.82
N ALA A 37 -4.64 -30.56 -13.74
CA ALA A 37 -5.23 -30.98 -14.99
C ALA A 37 -4.24 -31.74 -15.86
N LEU A 38 -2.97 -31.33 -15.87
CA LEU A 38 -1.91 -32.03 -16.65
C LEU A 38 -1.58 -33.40 -16.09
N SER A 39 -1.72 -33.60 -14.78
CA SER A 39 -1.45 -34.91 -14.18
C SER A 39 -2.55 -35.95 -14.48
N ASP A 40 -3.79 -35.47 -14.70
CA ASP A 40 -4.93 -36.37 -15.01
C ASP A 40 -5.03 -36.74 -16.48
N VAL A 41 -4.48 -35.92 -17.36
CA VAL A 41 -4.60 -36.12 -18.81
C VAL A 41 -3.20 -36.18 -19.40
N CYS A 42 -2.77 -37.36 -19.78
CA CYS A 42 -1.50 -37.55 -20.50
C CYS A 42 -1.60 -36.98 -21.92
N VAL A 43 -1.90 -35.67 -22.05
CA VAL A 43 -2.06 -35.09 -23.37
C VAL A 43 -0.96 -34.08 -23.63
N SER A 44 -0.35 -34.22 -24.80
CA SER A 44 0.52 -33.31 -25.52
C SER A 44 0.81 -32.01 -24.74
N GLY A 45 1.91 -32.04 -24.02
CA GLY A 45 2.23 -31.00 -23.07
C GLY A 45 2.66 -29.66 -23.63
N SER A 46 2.71 -29.48 -24.98
CA SER A 46 3.33 -28.27 -25.52
C SER A 46 2.47 -26.99 -25.27
N LYS A 47 1.15 -27.08 -25.50
CA LYS A 47 0.27 -25.91 -25.30
C LYS A 47 0.07 -25.60 -23.84
N ASN A 48 -0.15 -26.60 -23.00
CA ASN A 48 -0.31 -26.44 -21.56
C ASN A 48 1.00 -26.03 -20.91
N LYS A 49 2.12 -26.52 -21.40
CA LYS A 49 3.44 -26.10 -20.93
C LYS A 49 3.69 -24.62 -21.23
N GLN A 50 3.31 -24.18 -22.44
CA GLN A 50 3.45 -22.77 -22.82
C GLN A 50 2.60 -21.86 -21.94
N GLN A 51 1.37 -22.27 -21.64
CA GLN A 51 0.50 -21.52 -20.74
C GLN A 51 1.09 -21.42 -19.34
N MET A 52 1.67 -22.53 -18.84
CA MET A 52 2.32 -22.56 -17.53
C MET A 52 3.53 -21.62 -17.51
N GLU A 53 4.35 -21.65 -18.55
CA GLU A 53 5.50 -20.75 -18.66
C GLU A 53 5.07 -19.29 -18.69
N ASN A 54 3.99 -18.96 -19.40
CA ASN A 54 3.44 -17.61 -19.47
C ASN A 54 2.96 -17.13 -18.08
N VAL A 55 2.32 -18.02 -17.32
CA VAL A 55 1.87 -17.71 -15.95
C VAL A 55 3.07 -17.41 -15.05
N ILE A 56 4.11 -18.23 -15.13
CA ILE A 56 5.32 -18.06 -14.32
C ILE A 56 6.01 -16.73 -14.65
N VAL A 57 6.14 -16.41 -15.94
CA VAL A 57 6.75 -15.15 -16.38
C VAL A 57 5.94 -13.97 -15.83
N LYS A 58 4.62 -14.05 -15.90
CA LYS A 58 3.75 -12.97 -15.38
C LYS A 58 3.91 -12.81 -13.88
N MET A 59 4.05 -13.90 -13.13
CA MET A 59 4.29 -13.84 -11.68
C MET A 59 5.61 -13.17 -11.36
N ILE A 60 6.67 -13.49 -12.09
CA ILE A 60 7.99 -12.89 -11.90
C ILE A 60 7.94 -11.39 -12.19
N ASP A 61 7.27 -10.99 -13.27
CA ASP A 61 7.12 -9.57 -13.62
C ASP A 61 6.40 -8.81 -12.49
N LEU A 62 5.33 -9.40 -11.93
CA LEU A 62 4.60 -8.78 -10.83
C LEU A 62 5.44 -8.69 -9.57
N GLU A 63 6.23 -9.73 -9.26
CA GLU A 63 7.15 -9.71 -8.10
C GLU A 63 8.17 -8.59 -8.23
N ASN A 64 8.72 -8.38 -9.42
CA ASN A 64 9.67 -7.28 -9.66
C ASN A 64 9.00 -5.92 -9.51
N GLU A 65 7.77 -5.77 -10.01
CA GLU A 65 7.00 -4.53 -9.85
C GLU A 65 6.71 -4.24 -8.37
N ILE A 66 6.38 -5.28 -7.61
CA ILE A 66 6.13 -5.16 -6.16
C ILE A 66 7.39 -4.70 -5.44
N ASP A 67 8.54 -5.28 -5.77
CA ASP A 67 9.82 -4.90 -5.15
C ASP A 67 10.09 -3.41 -5.36
N ASP A 68 9.88 -2.90 -6.57
CA ASP A 68 10.05 -1.49 -6.89
C ASP A 68 9.06 -0.62 -6.10
N ASP A 69 7.80 -1.04 -6.02
CA ASP A 69 6.77 -0.31 -5.28
C ASP A 69 7.06 -0.30 -3.78
N ILE A 70 7.57 -1.40 -3.22
CA ILE A 70 7.96 -1.48 -1.81
C ILE A 70 9.10 -0.50 -1.52
N ASP A 71 10.11 -0.44 -2.37
CA ASP A 71 11.21 0.50 -2.20
C ASP A 71 10.71 1.95 -2.17
N LYS A 72 9.81 2.29 -3.09
CA LYS A 72 9.20 3.63 -3.13
C LYS A 72 8.39 3.90 -1.87
N LEU A 73 7.65 2.90 -1.38
CA LEU A 73 6.83 3.04 -0.18
C LEU A 73 7.69 3.26 1.05
N ILE A 74 8.79 2.54 1.17
CA ILE A 74 9.74 2.71 2.29
C ILE A 74 10.30 4.13 2.29
N ASP A 75 10.75 4.62 1.15
CA ASP A 75 11.30 5.97 1.04
C ASP A 75 10.25 7.02 1.39
N LEU A 76 9.05 6.86 0.89
CA LEU A 76 7.95 7.80 1.14
C LEU A 76 7.55 7.80 2.62
N LYS A 77 7.49 6.63 3.25
CA LYS A 77 7.20 6.53 4.69
C LYS A 77 8.26 7.21 5.54
N ARG A 78 9.54 7.09 5.16
CA ARG A 78 10.63 7.80 5.85
C ARG A 78 10.43 9.31 5.80
N GLU A 79 10.08 9.83 4.62
CA GLU A 79 9.82 11.26 4.45
C GLU A 79 8.64 11.70 5.30
N ILE A 80 7.56 10.92 5.31
CA ILE A 80 6.36 11.22 6.11
C ILE A 80 6.69 11.21 7.59
N VAL A 81 7.43 10.22 8.07
CA VAL A 81 7.88 10.16 9.47
C VAL A 81 8.67 11.40 9.84
N SER A 82 9.58 11.81 8.97
CA SER A 82 10.40 13.00 9.19
C SER A 82 9.54 14.27 9.30
N MET A 83 8.55 14.40 8.43
CA MET A 83 7.61 15.54 8.47
C MET A 83 6.80 15.57 9.76
N ILE A 84 6.28 14.43 10.17
CA ILE A 84 5.44 14.32 11.37
C ILE A 84 6.25 14.61 12.63
N LYS A 85 7.50 14.14 12.69
CA LYS A 85 8.36 14.37 13.87
C LYS A 85 8.59 15.85 14.17
N GLN A 86 8.48 16.71 13.18
CA GLN A 86 8.65 18.14 13.35
C GLN A 86 7.44 18.84 13.98
N ILE A 87 6.32 18.14 14.03
CA ILE A 87 5.09 18.68 14.64
C ILE A 87 5.22 18.60 16.15
N LYS A 88 4.93 19.71 16.84
CA LYS A 88 5.07 19.79 18.30
C LYS A 88 3.91 19.19 19.06
N ASN A 89 2.70 19.20 18.48
CA ASN A 89 1.50 18.72 19.14
C ASN A 89 1.41 17.19 19.03
N PRO A 90 1.44 16.45 20.17
CA PRO A 90 1.40 14.98 20.14
C PRO A 90 0.11 14.40 19.55
N GLU A 91 -1.03 15.08 19.74
CA GLU A 91 -2.29 14.62 19.16
C GLU A 91 -2.27 14.68 17.64
N TYR A 92 -1.69 15.74 17.07
CA TYR A 92 -1.55 15.87 15.63
C TYR A 92 -0.62 14.76 15.08
N GLN A 93 0.49 14.51 15.76
CA GLN A 93 1.42 13.44 15.39
C GLN A 93 0.72 12.09 15.36
N THR A 94 0.00 11.77 16.43
CA THR A 94 -0.69 10.48 16.55
C THR A 94 -1.73 10.31 15.44
N LEU A 95 -2.54 11.31 15.20
CA LEU A 95 -3.56 11.25 14.17
C LEU A 95 -2.97 11.02 12.78
N LEU A 96 -1.92 11.77 12.44
CA LEU A 96 -1.27 11.65 11.14
C LEU A 96 -0.56 10.30 10.98
N GLU A 97 0.06 9.81 12.05
CA GLU A 97 0.68 8.48 12.04
C GLU A 97 -0.34 7.38 11.80
N LEU A 98 -1.46 7.43 12.52
CA LEU A 98 -2.51 6.42 12.37
C LEU A 98 -3.12 6.44 10.98
N ARG A 99 -3.33 7.62 10.42
CA ARG A 99 -3.97 7.75 9.10
C ARG A 99 -3.03 7.45 7.95
N TYR A 100 -1.81 8.01 7.97
CA TYR A 100 -0.94 8.01 6.79
C TYR A 100 0.20 6.99 6.85
N LEU A 101 0.52 6.47 8.02
CA LEU A 101 1.53 5.42 8.17
C LEU A 101 0.91 4.06 8.48
N CYS A 102 -0.15 4.04 9.29
CA CYS A 102 -0.83 2.80 9.68
C CYS A 102 -2.07 2.51 8.84
N PHE A 103 -2.50 3.46 8.03
CA PHE A 103 -3.64 3.33 7.09
C PHE A 103 -4.96 2.97 7.79
N ARG A 104 -5.19 3.55 8.97
CA ARG A 104 -6.43 3.34 9.73
C ARG A 104 -7.59 4.12 9.11
N THR A 105 -8.78 3.57 9.21
CA THR A 105 -9.99 4.30 8.80
C THR A 105 -10.29 5.42 9.79
N TRP A 106 -11.07 6.41 9.37
CA TRP A 106 -11.45 7.52 10.25
C TRP A 106 -12.19 7.04 11.49
N GLU A 107 -13.04 6.03 11.32
CA GLU A 107 -13.79 5.41 12.42
C GLU A 107 -12.86 4.75 13.42
N GLN A 108 -11.85 4.02 12.96
CA GLN A 108 -10.86 3.39 13.83
C GLN A 108 -10.05 4.43 14.59
N ILE A 109 -9.66 5.52 13.94
CA ILE A 109 -8.92 6.60 14.57
C ILE A 109 -9.75 7.28 15.65
N ALA A 110 -11.03 7.55 15.36
CA ALA A 110 -11.95 8.16 16.32
C ALA A 110 -12.06 7.30 17.60
N VAL A 111 -12.19 5.99 17.45
CA VAL A 111 -12.25 5.06 18.58
C VAL A 111 -10.92 5.07 19.35
N GLU A 112 -9.79 4.94 18.67
CA GLU A 112 -8.48 4.89 19.34
C GLU A 112 -8.14 6.17 20.09
N MET A 113 -8.51 7.32 19.53
CA MET A 113 -8.19 8.62 20.14
C MET A 113 -9.29 9.15 21.07
N ASN A 114 -10.39 8.41 21.22
CA ASN A 114 -11.52 8.81 22.07
C ASN A 114 -12.17 10.13 21.65
N TYR A 115 -12.32 10.34 20.36
CA TYR A 115 -12.99 11.52 19.80
C TYR A 115 -14.19 11.11 18.98
N GLY A 116 -15.18 12.01 18.86
CA GLY A 116 -16.21 11.87 17.85
C GLY A 116 -15.63 12.06 16.46
N ILE A 117 -16.27 11.48 15.45
CA ILE A 117 -15.75 11.52 14.08
C ILE A 117 -15.64 12.95 13.54
N ASP A 118 -16.59 13.82 13.88
CA ASP A 118 -16.54 15.22 13.45
C ASP A 118 -15.33 15.95 14.04
N ASN A 119 -15.02 15.65 15.30
CA ASN A 119 -13.85 16.22 15.97
C ASN A 119 -12.55 15.70 15.35
N ILE A 120 -12.52 14.44 14.91
CA ILE A 120 -11.35 13.87 14.22
C ILE A 120 -11.12 14.61 12.90
N PHE A 121 -12.16 14.92 12.13
CA PHE A 121 -12.00 15.67 10.88
C PHE A 121 -11.46 17.09 11.14
N LYS A 122 -11.94 17.75 12.20
CA LYS A 122 -11.43 19.07 12.57
C LYS A 122 -9.98 18.99 13.01
N LEU A 123 -9.64 18.00 13.82
CA LEU A 123 -8.27 17.77 14.28
C LEU A 123 -7.34 17.49 13.10
N HIS A 124 -7.80 16.71 12.13
CA HIS A 124 -7.07 16.40 10.90
C HIS A 124 -6.73 17.67 10.11
N GLN A 125 -7.70 18.56 9.94
CA GLN A 125 -7.46 19.83 9.25
C GLN A 125 -6.39 20.67 9.97
N LYS A 126 -6.47 20.74 11.28
CA LYS A 126 -5.47 21.46 12.09
C LYS A 126 -4.08 20.80 11.98
N ALA A 127 -4.04 19.48 12.04
CA ALA A 127 -2.79 18.74 11.90
C ALA A 127 -2.13 18.98 10.55
N LEU A 128 -2.90 18.95 9.46
CA LEU A 128 -2.38 19.23 8.12
C LEU A 128 -1.82 20.64 8.00
N ARG A 129 -2.47 21.61 8.62
CA ARG A 129 -2.00 23.00 8.61
C ARG A 129 -0.70 23.18 9.39
N SER A 130 -0.44 22.32 10.36
CA SER A 130 0.78 22.41 11.17
C SER A 130 2.02 21.89 10.44
N ILE A 131 1.84 21.19 9.32
CA ILE A 131 2.95 20.68 8.52
C ILE A 131 3.54 21.82 7.69
N ASN A 132 4.86 21.98 7.80
CA ASN A 132 5.59 23.00 7.06
C ASN A 132 6.07 22.44 5.73
N ILE A 133 5.39 22.82 4.63
CA ILE A 133 5.67 22.35 3.29
C ILE A 133 7.05 22.80 2.79
N SER A 134 7.54 23.93 3.30
CA SER A 134 8.81 24.49 2.82
C SER A 134 10.02 23.59 3.10
N GLN A 135 9.88 22.62 4.00
CA GLN A 135 10.94 21.68 4.33
C GLN A 135 10.92 20.40 3.48
N THR A 136 9.85 20.17 2.75
CA THR A 136 9.71 18.98 1.92
C THR A 136 10.14 19.18 0.47
N VAL A 137 10.35 20.43 0.05
CA VAL A 137 10.77 20.75 -1.32
C VAL A 137 12.29 20.79 -1.45
N GLN A 138 12.98 20.64 -0.35
CA GLN A 138 14.43 20.52 -0.34
C GLN A 138 14.81 19.06 -0.22
#